data_7e5f5158010095b5c34bb1ea933290fc
#
_entry.id   7e5f5158010095b5c34bb1ea933290fc
#
_cell.length_a   1.000
_cell.length_b   1.000
_cell.length_c   1.000
_cell.angle_alpha   90.00
_cell.angle_beta   90.00
_cell.angle_gamma   90.00
#
_symmetry.space_group_name_H-M   'P 1'
#
loop_
_entity.id
_entity.type
_entity.pdbx_description
1 polymer ?
#
loop_
_entity_poly.entity_id
_entity_poly.type
_entity_poly.pdbx_seq_one_letter_code
_entity_poly.pdbx_strand_id
1 'polypeptide(L)'
;KLKRKRDNISEIIIYEKIVQQTDSIISLIYLSKQEQLAFFQNYINEQQAIEEQVLEKEFKKRQFQSQRNTNKNFYFYNPRLVLRGQQTYKAKWGDRPNVDNWRQAAAIQNTAGITQENTKQVLKKTVFLQQTPESYLAALPQKRKVKDSVIDLNQKAYLQLGMIYKEKFGDFKLASARLERLLSTDPQKELE
;
A
#
# COMPACT_ATOMS: atom_id res chain seq x y z
N LYS A 1 -24.99 -27.33 2.02
CA LYS A 1 -23.73 -27.52 2.79
C LYS A 1 -22.61 -26.57 2.35
N LEU A 2 -22.31 -26.40 1.07
CA LEU A 2 -21.23 -25.53 0.57
C LEU A 2 -21.42 -24.06 0.94
N LYS A 3 -22.66 -23.53 0.85
CA LYS A 3 -22.97 -22.14 1.20
C LYS A 3 -22.63 -21.83 2.67
N ARG A 4 -23.06 -22.70 3.61
CA ARG A 4 -22.72 -22.54 5.03
C ARG A 4 -21.21 -22.57 5.30
N LYS A 5 -20.47 -23.47 4.64
CA LYS A 5 -18.99 -23.51 4.76
C LYS A 5 -18.36 -22.20 4.28
N ARG A 6 -18.81 -21.68 3.16
CA ARG A 6 -18.33 -20.41 2.63
C ARG A 6 -18.60 -19.25 3.60
N ASP A 7 -19.83 -19.18 4.13
CA ASP A 7 -20.23 -18.10 5.03
C ASP A 7 -19.42 -18.16 6.35
N ASN A 8 -19.19 -19.36 6.91
CA ASN A 8 -18.35 -19.56 8.08
C ASN A 8 -16.88 -19.18 7.82
N ILE A 9 -16.32 -19.51 6.65
CA ILE A 9 -14.95 -19.09 6.27
C ILE A 9 -14.88 -17.57 6.13
N SER A 10 -15.91 -16.94 5.55
CA SER A 10 -15.95 -15.47 5.42
C SER A 10 -15.93 -14.77 6.78
N GLU A 11 -16.62 -15.30 7.79
CA GLU A 11 -16.57 -14.79 9.15
C GLU A 11 -15.16 -14.90 9.75
N ILE A 12 -14.51 -16.07 9.61
CA ILE A 12 -13.12 -16.22 10.08
C ILE A 12 -12.20 -15.19 9.44
N ILE A 13 -12.28 -15.01 8.11
CA ILE A 13 -11.43 -14.06 7.39
C ILE A 13 -11.60 -12.66 7.94
N ILE A 14 -12.83 -12.26 8.27
CA ILE A 14 -13.11 -10.94 8.86
C ILE A 14 -12.43 -10.80 10.23
N TYR A 15 -12.64 -11.76 11.14
CA TYR A 15 -12.08 -11.68 12.48
C TYR A 15 -10.54 -11.85 12.49
N GLU A 16 -9.98 -12.74 11.66
CA GLU A 16 -8.52 -12.87 11.51
C GLU A 16 -7.89 -11.57 10.98
N LYS A 17 -8.56 -10.89 10.06
CA LYS A 17 -8.10 -9.58 9.58
C LYS A 17 -8.15 -8.52 10.66
N ILE A 18 -9.22 -8.49 11.47
CA ILE A 18 -9.33 -7.58 12.60
C ILE A 18 -8.20 -7.85 13.61
N VAL A 19 -7.99 -9.11 13.98
CA VAL A 19 -6.93 -9.50 14.91
C VAL A 19 -5.55 -9.08 14.38
N GLN A 20 -5.26 -9.39 13.13
CA GLN A 20 -3.96 -9.04 12.51
C GLN A 20 -3.72 -7.53 12.51
N GLN A 21 -4.75 -6.74 12.20
CA GLN A 21 -4.65 -5.28 12.20
C GLN A 21 -4.49 -4.72 13.61
N THR A 22 -5.31 -5.19 14.55
CA THR A 22 -5.26 -4.70 15.93
C THR A 22 -3.99 -5.13 16.66
N ASP A 23 -3.50 -6.36 16.47
CA ASP A 23 -2.23 -6.83 17.02
C ASP A 23 -1.07 -5.96 16.54
N SER A 24 -1.04 -5.61 15.26
CA SER A 24 -0.02 -4.72 14.69
C SER A 24 -0.07 -3.34 15.33
N ILE A 25 -1.27 -2.77 15.52
CA ILE A 25 -1.45 -1.47 16.17
C ILE A 25 -1.05 -1.55 17.65
N ILE A 26 -1.46 -2.58 18.37
CA ILE A 26 -1.15 -2.79 19.78
C ILE A 26 0.36 -2.92 19.97
N SER A 27 1.03 -3.74 19.17
CA SER A 27 2.50 -3.89 19.23
C SER A 27 3.22 -2.55 19.04
N LEU A 28 2.75 -1.72 18.10
CA LEU A 28 3.30 -0.40 17.84
C LEU A 28 3.05 0.58 19.00
N ILE A 29 1.88 0.52 19.64
CA ILE A 29 1.53 1.39 20.78
C ILE A 29 2.47 1.17 21.98
N TYR A 30 2.93 -0.06 22.20
CA TYR A 30 3.83 -0.41 23.31
C TYR A 30 5.31 -0.07 23.04
N LEU A 31 5.69 0.21 21.79
CA LEU A 31 7.04 0.65 21.44
C LEU A 31 7.31 2.09 21.86
N SER A 32 8.55 2.41 22.16
CA SER A 32 8.98 3.79 22.38
C SER A 32 8.85 4.63 21.10
N LYS A 33 8.75 5.95 21.23
CA LYS A 33 8.64 6.84 20.07
C LYS A 33 9.79 6.71 19.07
N GLN A 34 11.00 6.43 19.58
CA GLN A 34 12.18 6.24 18.73
C GLN A 34 12.08 4.94 17.93
N GLU A 35 11.64 3.86 18.57
CA GLU A 35 11.42 2.56 17.91
C GLU A 35 10.28 2.62 16.89
N GLN A 36 9.20 3.35 17.21
CA GLN A 36 8.11 3.59 16.26
C GLN A 36 8.59 4.31 15.00
N LEU A 37 9.41 5.36 15.16
CA LEU A 37 10.02 6.06 14.04
C LEU A 37 10.92 5.15 13.21
N ALA A 38 11.78 4.37 13.87
CA ALA A 38 12.66 3.42 13.19
C ALA A 38 11.87 2.35 12.43
N PHE A 39 10.79 1.84 13.02
CA PHE A 39 9.89 0.88 12.37
C PHE A 39 9.26 1.46 11.10
N PHE A 40 8.70 2.68 11.18
CA PHE A 40 8.08 3.30 10.01
C PHE A 40 9.10 3.69 8.95
N GLN A 41 10.31 4.09 9.34
CA GLN A 41 11.39 4.35 8.40
C GLN A 41 11.77 3.08 7.63
N ASN A 42 11.92 1.96 8.34
CA ASN A 42 12.22 0.67 7.72
C ASN A 42 11.07 0.21 6.80
N TYR A 43 9.83 0.38 7.23
CA TYR A 43 8.65 0.07 6.42
C TYR A 43 8.61 0.87 5.13
N ILE A 44 8.87 2.18 5.18
CA ILE A 44 8.92 3.04 4.01
C ILE A 44 10.03 2.60 3.06
N ASN A 45 11.22 2.31 3.59
CA ASN A 45 12.35 1.83 2.80
C ASN A 45 12.03 0.48 2.11
N GLU A 46 11.37 -0.42 2.82
CA GLU A 46 10.94 -1.71 2.27
C GLU A 46 9.90 -1.53 1.15
N GLN A 47 8.90 -0.65 1.34
CA GLN A 47 7.92 -0.35 0.31
C GLN A 47 8.56 0.27 -0.93
N GLN A 48 9.51 1.18 -0.76
CA GLN A 48 10.28 1.76 -1.87
C GLN A 48 11.08 0.70 -2.62
N ALA A 49 11.75 -0.21 -1.91
CA ALA A 49 12.51 -1.30 -2.54
C ALA A 49 11.61 -2.27 -3.31
N ILE A 50 10.42 -2.58 -2.80
CA ILE A 50 9.41 -3.41 -3.50
C ILE A 50 8.93 -2.69 -4.77
N GLU A 51 8.64 -1.41 -4.68
CA GLU A 51 8.19 -0.60 -5.82
C GLU A 51 9.25 -0.51 -6.91
N GLU A 52 10.50 -0.28 -6.53
CA GLU A 52 11.62 -0.31 -7.47
C GLU A 52 11.75 -1.66 -8.18
N GLN A 53 11.63 -2.76 -7.45
CA GLN A 53 11.66 -4.11 -8.04
C GLN A 53 10.49 -4.35 -9.01
N VAL A 54 9.30 -3.86 -8.68
CA VAL A 54 8.13 -3.97 -9.57
C VAL A 54 8.36 -3.16 -10.85
N LEU A 55 8.84 -1.92 -10.72
CA LEU A 55 9.16 -1.07 -11.86
C LEU A 55 10.25 -1.70 -12.74
N GLU A 56 11.29 -2.27 -12.12
CA GLU A 56 12.36 -2.96 -12.86
C GLU A 56 11.82 -4.19 -13.62
N LYS A 57 10.98 -4.99 -12.99
CA LYS A 57 10.32 -6.15 -13.63
C LYS A 57 9.42 -5.72 -14.79
N GLU A 58 8.64 -4.66 -14.61
CA GLU A 58 7.81 -4.11 -15.68
C GLU A 58 8.65 -3.56 -16.83
N PHE A 59 9.73 -2.85 -16.52
CA PHE A 59 10.66 -2.34 -17.52
C PHE A 59 11.29 -3.49 -18.32
N LYS A 60 11.79 -4.53 -17.65
CA LYS A 60 12.30 -5.74 -18.29
C LYS A 60 11.25 -6.41 -19.15
N LYS A 61 10.00 -6.55 -18.64
CA LYS A 61 8.90 -7.15 -19.40
C LYS A 61 8.58 -6.37 -20.68
N ARG A 62 8.55 -5.04 -20.61
CA ARG A 62 8.35 -4.16 -21.78
C ARG A 62 9.51 -4.29 -22.77
N GLN A 63 10.74 -4.41 -22.30
CA GLN A 63 11.92 -4.62 -23.12
C GLN A 63 11.86 -5.96 -23.88
N PHE A 64 11.46 -7.05 -23.20
CA PHE A 64 11.27 -8.38 -23.81
C PHE A 64 10.11 -8.42 -24.81
N GLN A 65 9.00 -7.75 -24.53
CA GLN A 65 7.88 -7.66 -25.47
C GLN A 65 8.25 -6.87 -26.72
N SER A 66 9.05 -5.82 -26.58
CA SER A 66 9.59 -5.04 -27.70
C SER A 66 10.56 -5.84 -28.59
N GLN A 67 11.30 -6.79 -28.02
CA GLN A 67 12.19 -7.67 -28.79
C GLN A 67 11.45 -8.75 -29.58
N ARG A 68 10.25 -9.17 -29.13
CA ARG A 68 9.42 -10.16 -29.85
C ARG A 68 8.67 -9.58 -31.05
N ASN A 69 8.43 -8.27 -31.05
CA ASN A 69 7.76 -7.58 -32.15
C ASN A 69 8.81 -7.12 -33.18
N THR A 70 9.28 -8.07 -33.98
CA THR A 70 10.34 -7.89 -34.97
C THR A 70 9.92 -7.18 -36.26
N ASN A 71 8.91 -6.35 -36.25
CA ASN A 71 8.68 -5.37 -37.31
C ASN A 71 9.65 -4.19 -37.11
N LYS A 72 10.92 -4.44 -37.43
CA LYS A 72 12.05 -3.49 -37.32
C LYS A 72 11.92 -2.20 -38.15
N ASN A 73 10.88 -2.09 -38.95
CA ASN A 73 10.74 -1.00 -39.91
C ASN A 73 9.98 0.22 -39.36
N PHE A 74 9.28 0.10 -38.25
CA PHE A 74 8.52 1.23 -37.74
C PHE A 74 9.17 1.83 -36.48
N TYR A 75 9.49 3.13 -36.54
CA TYR A 75 10.23 3.86 -35.52
C TYR A 75 9.70 3.64 -34.09
N PHE A 76 8.36 3.69 -33.89
CA PHE A 76 7.75 3.58 -32.56
C PHE A 76 7.82 2.17 -31.94
N TYR A 77 8.11 1.13 -32.74
CA TYR A 77 8.31 -0.22 -32.21
C TYR A 77 9.76 -0.48 -31.75
N ASN A 78 10.66 0.49 -31.99
CA ASN A 78 12.04 0.40 -31.55
C ASN A 78 12.30 1.35 -30.36
N PRO A 79 12.30 0.87 -29.08
CA PRO A 79 12.46 1.71 -27.91
C PRO A 79 13.76 2.51 -27.90
N ARG A 80 14.84 1.97 -28.48
CA ARG A 80 16.13 2.67 -28.58
C ARG A 80 16.05 3.89 -29.49
N LEU A 81 15.35 3.77 -30.61
CA LEU A 81 15.14 4.89 -31.52
C LEU A 81 14.22 5.95 -30.90
N VAL A 82 13.16 5.54 -30.20
CA VAL A 82 12.27 6.45 -29.47
C VAL A 82 13.03 7.21 -28.39
N LEU A 83 13.82 6.52 -27.56
CA LEU A 83 14.64 7.14 -26.49
C LEU A 83 15.65 8.13 -27.08
N ARG A 84 16.37 7.74 -28.14
CA ARG A 84 17.29 8.61 -28.83
C ARG A 84 16.58 9.83 -29.43
N GLY A 85 15.39 9.62 -30.00
CA GLY A 85 14.55 10.69 -30.53
C GLY A 85 14.13 11.67 -29.45
N GLN A 86 13.71 11.18 -28.28
CA GLN A 86 13.36 12.02 -27.13
C GLN A 86 14.56 12.83 -26.63
N GLN A 87 15.73 12.24 -26.52
CA GLN A 87 16.97 12.94 -26.14
C GLN A 87 17.34 14.02 -27.15
N THR A 88 17.28 13.70 -28.44
CA THR A 88 17.55 14.65 -29.52
C THR A 88 16.53 15.79 -29.53
N TYR A 89 15.26 15.47 -29.28
CA TYR A 89 14.20 16.48 -29.15
C TYR A 89 14.45 17.43 -27.98
N LYS A 90 14.74 16.87 -26.79
CA LYS A 90 15.02 17.66 -25.58
C LYS A 90 16.28 18.51 -25.74
N ALA A 91 17.32 18.00 -26.37
CA ALA A 91 18.54 18.76 -26.64
C ALA A 91 18.31 19.94 -27.59
N LYS A 92 17.42 19.79 -28.59
CA LYS A 92 17.16 20.82 -29.60
C LYS A 92 16.09 21.83 -29.17
N TRP A 93 15.04 21.36 -28.47
CA TRP A 93 13.84 22.13 -28.18
C TRP A 93 13.57 22.38 -26.70
N GLY A 94 14.36 21.79 -25.82
CA GLY A 94 14.13 21.82 -24.38
C GLY A 94 12.94 20.96 -23.93
N ASP A 95 12.49 21.20 -22.72
CA ASP A 95 11.34 20.48 -22.12
C ASP A 95 10.03 21.22 -22.45
N ARG A 96 9.58 21.04 -23.67
CA ARG A 96 8.36 21.69 -24.17
C ARG A 96 7.15 20.81 -23.95
N PRO A 97 6.03 21.39 -23.47
CA PRO A 97 4.80 20.63 -23.27
C PRO A 97 4.18 20.21 -24.61
N ASN A 98 3.47 19.08 -24.59
CA ASN A 98 2.74 18.57 -25.77
C ASN A 98 1.40 19.30 -25.92
N VAL A 99 1.48 20.50 -26.50
CA VAL A 99 0.33 21.38 -26.76
C VAL A 99 0.37 21.84 -28.22
N ASP A 100 -0.77 22.28 -28.74
CA ASP A 100 -0.83 22.86 -30.07
C ASP A 100 0.10 24.08 -30.18
N ASN A 101 0.70 24.24 -31.35
CA ASN A 101 1.67 25.29 -31.61
C ASN A 101 2.93 25.29 -30.69
N TRP A 102 3.32 24.12 -30.18
CA TRP A 102 4.47 23.91 -29.29
C TRP A 102 5.82 24.51 -29.83
N ARG A 103 5.91 24.76 -31.13
CA ARG A 103 7.10 25.41 -31.76
C ARG A 103 7.18 26.90 -31.50
N GLN A 104 6.06 27.54 -31.19
CA GLN A 104 6.00 28.99 -30.98
C GLN A 104 6.17 29.31 -29.49
N ALA A 105 7.24 30.02 -29.14
CA ALA A 105 7.54 30.36 -27.74
C ALA A 105 6.41 31.21 -27.08
N ALA A 106 5.77 32.06 -27.83
CA ALA A 106 4.65 32.89 -27.35
C ALA A 106 3.39 32.08 -26.98
N ALA A 107 3.12 30.98 -27.72
CA ALA A 107 1.98 30.10 -27.42
C ALA A 107 2.20 29.29 -26.13
N ILE A 108 3.46 28.96 -25.80
CA ILE A 108 3.82 28.21 -24.59
C ILE A 108 3.62 29.05 -23.33
N GLN A 109 3.92 30.35 -23.39
CA GLN A 109 3.73 31.25 -22.24
C GLN A 109 2.26 31.40 -21.85
N ASN A 110 1.34 31.38 -22.82
CA ASN A 110 -0.11 31.46 -22.57
C ASN A 110 -0.70 30.16 -22.03
N THR A 111 -0.05 29.02 -22.28
CA THR A 111 -0.51 27.69 -21.81
C THR A 111 0.12 27.29 -20.46
N ALA A 112 1.13 27.99 -19.99
CA ALA A 112 1.77 27.71 -18.69
C ALA A 112 0.80 27.80 -17.50
N GLY A 113 -0.27 28.59 -17.61
CA GLY A 113 -1.35 28.65 -16.63
C GLY A 113 -2.28 27.43 -16.61
N ILE A 114 -2.47 26.76 -17.75
CA ILE A 114 -3.41 25.62 -17.88
C ILE A 114 -2.71 24.30 -17.52
N THR A 115 -1.41 24.22 -17.75
CA THR A 115 -0.62 23.00 -17.46
C THR A 115 -0.38 22.81 -15.96
N GLN A 116 -0.48 23.86 -15.15
CA GLN A 116 -0.30 23.72 -13.69
C GLN A 116 -1.42 22.94 -12.99
N GLU A 117 -2.66 22.98 -13.48
CA GLU A 117 -3.76 22.20 -12.89
C GLU A 117 -3.67 20.71 -13.25
N ASN A 118 -3.32 20.39 -14.48
CA ASN A 118 -3.15 18.98 -14.88
C ASN A 118 -1.88 18.35 -14.28
N THR A 119 -0.81 19.13 -14.11
CA THR A 119 0.41 18.67 -13.42
C THR A 119 0.15 18.48 -11.92
N LYS A 120 -0.71 19.31 -11.31
CA LYS A 120 -1.13 19.09 -9.91
C LYS A 120 -1.98 17.82 -9.72
N GLN A 121 -2.75 17.40 -10.72
CA GLN A 121 -3.49 16.13 -10.65
C GLN A 121 -2.59 14.91 -10.88
N VAL A 122 -1.61 15.01 -11.75
CA VAL A 122 -0.59 13.94 -11.94
C VAL A 122 0.35 13.91 -10.75
N LEU A 123 0.76 15.06 -10.22
CA LEU A 123 1.53 15.16 -8.97
C LEU A 123 0.73 14.69 -7.74
N LYS A 124 -0.59 14.87 -7.69
CA LYS A 124 -1.41 14.27 -6.63
C LYS A 124 -1.40 12.73 -6.66
N LYS A 125 -1.18 12.12 -7.80
CA LYS A 125 -1.04 10.65 -7.91
C LYS A 125 0.38 10.18 -7.56
N THR A 126 1.38 11.06 -7.68
CA THR A 126 2.77 10.82 -7.23
C THR A 126 3.06 11.31 -5.81
N VAL A 127 2.20 12.14 -5.22
CA VAL A 127 2.28 12.58 -3.81
C VAL A 127 1.98 11.45 -2.81
N PHE A 128 1.58 10.25 -3.29
CA PHE A 128 1.55 9.05 -2.44
C PHE A 128 2.94 8.62 -1.94
N LEU A 129 4.02 9.24 -2.42
CA LEU A 129 5.40 8.81 -2.17
C LEU A 129 6.20 9.68 -1.19
N GLN A 130 5.58 10.63 -0.51
CA GLN A 130 6.21 11.34 0.61
C GLN A 130 5.44 11.13 1.91
N GLN A 131 5.14 9.87 2.22
CA GLN A 131 4.70 9.54 3.56
C GLN A 131 5.95 9.57 4.46
N THR A 132 6.05 10.61 5.25
CA THR A 132 7.11 10.71 6.26
C THR A 132 6.78 9.78 7.43
N PRO A 133 7.76 9.23 8.14
CA PRO A 133 7.53 8.40 9.33
C PRO A 133 6.63 9.11 10.36
N GLU A 134 6.71 10.44 10.42
CA GLU A 134 5.92 11.28 11.30
C GLU A 134 4.42 11.27 10.95
N SER A 135 4.07 11.17 9.67
CA SER A 135 2.65 11.07 9.24
C SER A 135 2.02 9.77 9.70
N TYR A 136 2.77 8.66 9.71
CA TYR A 136 2.32 7.38 10.26
C TYR A 136 2.19 7.44 11.78
N LEU A 137 3.11 8.11 12.48
CA LEU A 137 3.02 8.33 13.91
C LEU A 137 1.76 9.12 14.30
N ALA A 138 1.41 10.15 13.53
CA ALA A 138 0.20 10.94 13.77
C ALA A 138 -1.09 10.12 13.54
N ALA A 139 -1.04 9.09 12.70
CA ALA A 139 -2.17 8.20 12.44
C ALA A 139 -2.39 7.16 13.55
N LEU A 140 -1.37 6.89 14.39
CA LEU A 140 -1.52 5.97 15.52
C LEU A 140 -2.47 6.54 16.59
N PRO A 141 -3.26 5.69 17.27
CA PRO A 141 -4.14 6.11 18.34
C PRO A 141 -3.33 6.61 19.55
N GLN A 142 -3.33 7.92 19.77
CA GLN A 142 -2.59 8.52 20.89
C GLN A 142 -3.46 8.65 22.15
N LYS A 143 -4.78 8.84 21.99
CA LYS A 143 -5.71 9.02 23.11
C LYS A 143 -5.96 7.69 23.81
N ARG A 144 -5.90 7.69 25.18
CA ARG A 144 -6.14 6.50 26.00
C ARG A 144 -7.45 5.78 25.65
N LYS A 145 -8.54 6.51 25.55
CA LYS A 145 -9.85 5.92 25.19
C LYS A 145 -9.84 5.17 23.84
N VAL A 146 -9.08 5.67 22.85
CA VAL A 146 -8.98 5.01 21.54
C VAL A 146 -8.10 3.77 21.65
N LYS A 147 -7.03 3.81 22.43
CA LYS A 147 -6.18 2.64 22.70
C LYS A 147 -6.98 1.54 23.38
N ASP A 148 -7.73 1.88 24.42
CA ASP A 148 -8.60 0.94 25.14
C ASP A 148 -9.64 0.32 24.19
N SER A 149 -10.27 1.12 23.32
CA SER A 149 -11.21 0.60 22.30
C SER A 149 -10.57 -0.36 21.30
N VAL A 150 -9.30 -0.15 20.92
CA VAL A 150 -8.57 -1.08 20.03
C VAL A 150 -8.28 -2.39 20.74
N ILE A 151 -7.90 -2.33 22.03
CA ILE A 151 -7.65 -3.51 22.85
C ILE A 151 -8.96 -4.31 23.03
N ASP A 152 -10.06 -3.66 23.36
CA ASP A 152 -11.38 -4.29 23.48
C ASP A 152 -11.80 -4.99 22.17
N LEU A 153 -11.58 -4.31 21.02
CA LEU A 153 -11.90 -4.88 19.72
C LEU A 153 -11.07 -6.13 19.44
N ASN A 154 -9.80 -6.09 19.79
CA ASN A 154 -8.88 -7.21 19.64
C ASN A 154 -9.32 -8.41 20.49
N GLN A 155 -9.61 -8.17 21.77
CA GLN A 155 -10.08 -9.21 22.71
C GLN A 155 -11.39 -9.86 22.25
N LYS A 156 -12.36 -9.06 21.83
CA LYS A 156 -13.63 -9.56 21.27
C LYS A 156 -13.42 -10.38 20.00
N ALA A 157 -12.49 -9.95 19.15
CA ALA A 157 -12.16 -10.69 17.92
C ALA A 157 -11.51 -12.05 18.21
N TYR A 158 -10.58 -12.12 19.17
CA TYR A 158 -9.99 -13.38 19.62
C TYR A 158 -11.01 -14.33 20.23
N LEU A 159 -11.94 -13.82 21.06
CA LEU A 159 -13.01 -14.61 21.64
C LEU A 159 -13.90 -15.21 20.53
N GLN A 160 -14.34 -14.37 19.59
CA GLN A 160 -15.19 -14.82 18.48
C GLN A 160 -14.48 -15.88 17.60
N LEU A 161 -13.19 -15.69 17.32
CA LEU A 161 -12.40 -16.69 16.59
C LEU A 161 -12.34 -18.01 17.35
N GLY A 162 -12.07 -17.98 18.66
CA GLY A 162 -12.05 -19.18 19.49
C GLY A 162 -13.38 -19.93 19.44
N MET A 163 -14.49 -19.20 19.56
CA MET A 163 -15.84 -19.79 19.47
C MET A 163 -16.13 -20.35 18.09
N ILE A 164 -15.81 -19.64 17.01
CA ILE A 164 -16.05 -20.09 15.65
C ILE A 164 -15.24 -21.35 15.33
N TYR A 165 -13.95 -21.39 15.69
CA TYR A 165 -13.11 -22.57 15.50
C TYR A 165 -13.63 -23.77 16.28
N LYS A 166 -14.07 -23.57 17.54
CA LYS A 166 -14.66 -24.63 18.38
C LYS A 166 -15.98 -25.13 17.82
N GLU A 167 -16.95 -24.24 17.56
CA GLU A 167 -18.33 -24.63 17.27
C GLU A 167 -18.61 -24.96 15.81
N LYS A 168 -18.03 -24.18 14.88
CA LYS A 168 -18.34 -24.33 13.44
C LYS A 168 -17.38 -25.24 12.72
N PHE A 169 -16.12 -25.33 13.18
CA PHE A 169 -15.07 -26.12 12.54
C PHE A 169 -14.65 -27.36 13.33
N GLY A 170 -14.86 -27.38 14.65
CA GLY A 170 -14.42 -28.46 15.53
C GLY A 170 -12.89 -28.54 15.65
N ASP A 171 -12.19 -27.47 15.32
CA ASP A 171 -10.73 -27.37 15.42
C ASP A 171 -10.34 -26.84 16.81
N PHE A 172 -10.30 -27.75 17.78
CA PHE A 172 -9.98 -27.42 19.17
C PHE A 172 -8.57 -26.89 19.36
N LYS A 173 -7.63 -27.29 18.49
CA LYS A 173 -6.24 -26.82 18.57
C LYS A 173 -6.13 -25.34 18.21
N LEU A 174 -6.77 -24.91 17.14
CA LEU A 174 -6.81 -23.48 16.78
C LEU A 174 -7.65 -22.69 17.76
N ALA A 175 -8.78 -23.24 18.23
CA ALA A 175 -9.62 -22.59 19.23
C ALA A 175 -8.84 -22.33 20.54
N SER A 176 -8.14 -23.33 21.08
CA SER A 176 -7.34 -23.15 22.30
C SER A 176 -6.23 -22.11 22.09
N ALA A 177 -5.50 -22.16 20.98
CA ALA A 177 -4.46 -21.20 20.70
C ALA A 177 -4.96 -19.75 20.64
N ARG A 178 -6.16 -19.51 20.08
CA ARG A 178 -6.77 -18.17 20.04
C ARG A 178 -7.24 -17.71 21.42
N LEU A 179 -7.83 -18.61 22.22
CA LEU A 179 -8.30 -18.28 23.58
C LEU A 179 -7.12 -18.12 24.54
N GLU A 180 -6.08 -18.93 24.44
CA GLU A 180 -4.84 -18.73 25.22
C GLU A 180 -4.20 -17.37 24.92
N ARG A 181 -4.21 -16.96 23.65
CA ARG A 181 -3.73 -15.63 23.27
C ARG A 181 -4.57 -14.52 23.91
N LEU A 182 -5.91 -14.68 23.96
CA LEU A 182 -6.81 -13.76 24.65
C LEU A 182 -6.44 -13.66 26.14
N LEU A 183 -6.28 -14.77 26.84
CA LEU A 183 -5.95 -14.81 28.26
C LEU A 183 -4.58 -14.16 28.54
N SER A 184 -3.61 -14.31 27.62
CA SER A 184 -2.29 -13.66 27.76
C SER A 184 -2.33 -12.14 27.64
N THR A 185 -3.42 -11.57 27.14
CA THR A 185 -3.58 -10.12 26.91
C THR A 185 -4.32 -9.44 28.07
N ASP A 186 -4.55 -10.12 29.20
CA ASP A 186 -5.24 -9.62 30.38
C ASP A 186 -6.67 -9.12 30.04
N PRO A 187 -7.58 -10.03 29.72
CA PRO A 187 -8.93 -9.68 29.24
C PRO A 187 -9.74 -9.00 30.34
N GLN A 188 -10.73 -8.21 29.94
CA GLN A 188 -11.73 -7.69 30.87
C GLN A 188 -12.49 -8.85 31.53
N LYS A 189 -12.85 -8.71 32.80
CA LYS A 189 -13.55 -9.74 33.60
C LYS A 189 -14.80 -10.32 32.93
N GLU A 190 -15.45 -9.56 32.04
CA GLU A 190 -16.61 -10.00 31.28
C GLU A 190 -16.30 -11.05 30.19
N LEU A 191 -15.02 -11.24 29.88
CA LEU A 191 -14.55 -12.15 28.82
C LEU A 191 -13.86 -13.39 29.37
N GLU A 192 -13.62 -13.47 30.70
CA GLU A 192 -13.14 -14.67 31.39
C GLU A 192 -14.27 -15.69 31.53
#